data_743889beadf25f99845ed320e1ffd486
#
_entry.id   743889beadf25f99845ed320e1ffd486
#
_cell.length_a   1.000
_cell.length_b   1.000
_cell.length_c   1.000
_cell.angle_alpha   90.00
_cell.angle_beta   90.00
_cell.angle_gamma   90.00
#
_symmetry.space_group_name_H-M   'P 1'
#
loop_
_entity.id
_entity.type
_entity.pdbx_description
1 polymer ?
#
loop_
_entity_poly.entity_id
_entity_poly.type
_entity_poly.pdbx_seq_one_letter_code
_entity_poly.pdbx_strand_id
1 'polypeptide(L)'
;MLRGGRRVKAILPAESQVEELFGFSGSLHANIWLTAVNLHDNMSPGHDDLRWPSRREGEPNASPLEDVPEADGFLPASPATMEDCGLDFGFLADLALKAVYADTSCTTQRAAQRLALPVGVVDTLLQHLYRERFIEIRETITPQNRRYSMLDRGWERVRRLLDLNAYIGAAPVSLNAYTAMVNNQEQHRPSVTHDAVRTALADLVLPDTALQMLGVVASSRRSLFITGAPGNGKTSIARALHSALHGDIWLPRAIEVDGNIINVFDSHNHEPVDPQPATPYDQRWIKIRRPLVIVGGELTIESMDLTYDQTVKFYEAPFQVKSNGGTLLIDDFGRQRVEPRDLFNRWIIPLENRVDYLTLHTGKKIQVPFEQLLIFASNLASTDFAEEAFLRRLGYRLAAESPSPETYGHIFRKYVEARRLRYDPRLLDALLARYTHEQREMRSCQPRDLVDRCEDICRYENRPLSLTKELLERAWLYYFGVHQANR
;
A
#
# COMPACT_ATOMS: atom_id res chain seq x y z
N MET A 1 -41.16 21.09 -42.21
CA MET A 1 -40.22 20.36 -43.12
C MET A 1 -39.04 19.96 -42.28
N LEU A 2 -39.03 18.83 -41.66
CA LEU A 2 -38.47 17.52 -41.99
C LEU A 2 -36.98 17.51 -42.41
N ARG A 3 -36.15 16.94 -41.47
CA ARG A 3 -35.01 15.99 -41.70
C ARG A 3 -34.31 15.87 -40.34
N GLY A 4 -34.24 14.82 -39.60
CA GLY A 4 -34.13 13.39 -39.93
C GLY A 4 -32.64 12.98 -39.75
N GLY A 5 -32.12 12.93 -38.50
CA GLY A 5 -30.78 12.40 -38.18
C GLY A 5 -30.91 11.01 -37.55
N ARG A 6 -30.56 9.96 -38.26
CA ARG A 6 -30.54 8.57 -37.77
C ARG A 6 -29.41 8.37 -36.76
N ARG A 7 -29.74 8.01 -35.54
CA ARG A 7 -28.82 7.41 -34.59
C ARG A 7 -28.61 5.94 -34.96
N VAL A 8 -27.38 5.57 -35.27
CA VAL A 8 -26.96 4.17 -35.38
C VAL A 8 -26.80 3.64 -33.96
N LYS A 9 -27.71 2.77 -33.53
CA LYS A 9 -27.56 1.98 -32.31
C LYS A 9 -26.56 0.86 -32.58
N ALA A 10 -25.43 0.86 -31.89
CA ALA A 10 -24.57 -0.32 -31.79
C ALA A 10 -25.34 -1.40 -31.02
N ILE A 11 -25.57 -2.52 -31.67
CA ILE A 11 -26.18 -3.72 -31.07
C ILE A 11 -25.06 -4.45 -30.34
N LEU A 12 -25.11 -4.43 -29.01
CA LEU A 12 -24.31 -5.34 -28.16
C LEU A 12 -25.01 -6.72 -28.18
N PRO A 13 -24.29 -7.82 -28.32
CA PRO A 13 -24.86 -9.15 -28.21
C PRO A 13 -25.33 -9.40 -26.76
N ALA A 14 -26.42 -10.14 -26.59
CA ALA A 14 -27.01 -10.48 -25.30
C ALA A 14 -26.05 -11.37 -24.49
N GLU A 15 -26.09 -11.24 -23.16
CA GLU A 15 -25.24 -11.97 -22.20
C GLU A 15 -25.19 -13.50 -22.42
N SER A 16 -26.24 -14.10 -22.97
CA SER A 16 -26.31 -15.53 -23.27
C SER A 16 -25.40 -16.01 -24.39
N GLN A 17 -24.84 -15.12 -25.23
CA GLN A 17 -23.91 -15.50 -26.30
C GLN A 17 -22.44 -15.45 -25.87
N VAL A 18 -22.15 -14.84 -24.71
CA VAL A 18 -20.80 -14.79 -24.16
C VAL A 18 -20.50 -16.04 -23.33
N GLU A 19 -21.50 -16.65 -22.69
CA GLU A 19 -21.34 -17.90 -21.95
C GLU A 19 -21.06 -19.12 -22.83
N GLU A 20 -21.58 -19.14 -24.05
CA GLU A 20 -21.37 -20.26 -24.98
C GLU A 20 -19.97 -20.28 -25.64
N LEU A 21 -19.27 -19.10 -25.64
CA LEU A 21 -17.93 -18.97 -26.22
C LEU A 21 -16.79 -19.19 -25.24
N PHE A 22 -17.02 -19.09 -23.92
CA PHE A 22 -15.95 -19.08 -22.94
C PHE A 22 -16.10 -20.04 -21.74
N GLY A 23 -17.20 -20.76 -21.59
CA GLY A 23 -17.34 -21.91 -20.68
C GLY A 23 -17.17 -21.62 -19.17
N PHE A 24 -17.46 -20.40 -18.68
CA PHE A 24 -17.33 -20.07 -17.28
C PHE A 24 -18.62 -19.49 -16.68
N SER A 25 -19.20 -20.21 -15.73
CA SER A 25 -20.24 -19.70 -14.84
C SER A 25 -19.59 -19.14 -13.55
N GLY A 26 -19.73 -17.85 -13.31
CA GLY A 26 -19.31 -17.25 -12.04
C GLY A 26 -19.15 -15.75 -12.09
N SER A 27 -20.07 -15.03 -11.43
CA SER A 27 -20.24 -13.57 -11.43
C SER A 27 -19.13 -12.74 -10.73
N LEU A 28 -17.98 -13.31 -10.41
CA LEU A 28 -16.89 -12.60 -9.71
C LEU A 28 -15.75 -12.11 -10.62
N HIS A 29 -15.64 -12.60 -11.85
CA HIS A 29 -14.48 -12.30 -12.70
C HIS A 29 -14.73 -11.20 -13.75
N ALA A 30 -15.99 -10.85 -14.02
CA ALA A 30 -16.32 -9.78 -14.95
C ALA A 30 -15.93 -8.38 -14.46
N ASN A 31 -15.85 -8.17 -13.15
CA ASN A 31 -15.49 -6.87 -12.55
C ASN A 31 -13.98 -6.55 -12.63
N ILE A 32 -13.11 -7.54 -12.73
CA ILE A 32 -11.64 -7.32 -12.81
C ILE A 32 -11.24 -6.84 -14.20
N TRP A 33 -11.92 -7.30 -15.25
CA TRP A 33 -11.65 -6.88 -16.62
C TRP A 33 -12.13 -5.47 -16.95
N LEU A 34 -13.27 -5.05 -16.39
CA LEU A 34 -13.81 -3.69 -16.58
C LEU A 34 -13.01 -2.62 -15.83
N THR A 35 -12.36 -2.97 -14.73
CA THR A 35 -11.54 -2.03 -13.94
C THR A 35 -10.19 -1.74 -14.62
N ALA A 36 -9.62 -2.67 -15.36
CA ALA A 36 -8.35 -2.47 -16.06
C ALA A 36 -8.48 -1.65 -17.35
N VAL A 37 -9.65 -1.63 -17.99
CA VAL A 37 -9.88 -0.93 -19.26
C VAL A 37 -10.44 0.49 -19.08
N ASN A 38 -11.12 0.78 -17.95
CA ASN A 38 -11.85 2.03 -17.74
C ASN A 38 -11.11 3.11 -16.91
N LEU A 39 -9.86 2.89 -16.53
CA LEU A 39 -9.11 3.85 -15.70
C LEU A 39 -8.42 5.00 -16.47
N HIS A 40 -8.63 5.14 -17.77
CA HIS A 40 -7.94 6.18 -18.56
C HIS A 40 -8.81 7.10 -19.43
N ASP A 41 -10.12 6.96 -19.47
CA ASP A 41 -10.95 7.76 -20.41
C ASP A 41 -11.99 8.70 -19.77
N ASN A 42 -11.95 9.00 -18.46
CA ASN A 42 -12.85 9.99 -17.89
C ASN A 42 -12.18 10.88 -16.84
N MET A 43 -11.38 11.83 -17.30
CA MET A 43 -11.18 13.08 -16.56
C MET A 43 -11.92 14.21 -17.27
N SER A 44 -13.19 14.33 -16.97
CA SER A 44 -13.96 15.57 -17.10
C SER A 44 -14.50 15.95 -15.72
N PRO A 45 -14.49 17.24 -15.35
CA PRO A 45 -14.76 17.69 -14.00
C PRO A 45 -16.24 17.61 -13.67
N GLY A 46 -16.59 16.90 -12.61
CA GLY A 46 -17.90 16.97 -12.00
C GLY A 46 -18.51 15.61 -11.70
N HIS A 47 -18.18 15.07 -10.55
CA HIS A 47 -19.14 14.41 -9.62
C HIS A 47 -18.39 14.12 -8.31
N ASP A 48 -18.67 14.96 -7.32
CA ASP A 48 -18.51 14.64 -5.91
C ASP A 48 -19.39 13.45 -5.59
N ASP A 49 -18.82 12.44 -4.95
CA ASP A 49 -19.42 11.60 -3.90
C ASP A 49 -18.68 10.25 -3.85
N LEU A 50 -17.58 10.26 -3.13
CA LEU A 50 -17.00 9.17 -2.33
C LEU A 50 -15.69 9.71 -1.72
N ARG A 51 -15.84 10.74 -0.88
CA ARG A 51 -14.76 11.22 -0.03
C ARG A 51 -14.67 10.35 1.22
N TRP A 52 -13.53 9.76 1.45
CA TRP A 52 -13.03 9.56 2.80
C TRP A 52 -13.13 10.89 3.54
N PRO A 53 -13.46 10.93 4.83
CA PRO A 53 -13.61 12.19 5.54
C PRO A 53 -12.29 12.95 5.45
N SER A 54 -12.24 13.91 4.52
CA SER A 54 -11.24 14.94 4.49
C SER A 54 -11.31 15.71 5.80
N ARG A 55 -10.16 16.12 6.31
CA ARG A 55 -10.00 17.08 7.41
C ARG A 55 -11.13 18.10 7.37
N ARG A 56 -11.86 18.22 8.47
CA ARG A 56 -12.89 19.25 8.63
C ARG A 56 -12.18 20.61 8.61
N GLU A 57 -12.64 21.51 7.77
CA GLU A 57 -12.24 22.90 7.77
C GLU A 57 -12.43 23.50 9.18
N GLY A 58 -11.36 23.92 9.80
CA GLY A 58 -11.38 24.54 11.14
C GLY A 58 -10.21 24.16 12.06
N GLU A 59 -9.23 23.37 11.61
CA GLU A 59 -7.99 23.21 12.38
C GLU A 59 -7.18 24.51 12.31
N PRO A 60 -6.66 25.05 13.45
CA PRO A 60 -5.78 26.20 13.43
C PRO A 60 -4.56 25.85 12.57
N ASN A 61 -4.21 26.75 11.66
CA ASN A 61 -2.98 26.73 10.88
C ASN A 61 -1.81 26.37 11.81
N ALA A 62 -1.38 25.11 11.76
CA ALA A 62 -0.03 24.78 12.15
C ALA A 62 0.87 25.57 11.19
N SER A 63 1.73 26.41 11.71
CA SER A 63 2.76 27.12 10.96
C SER A 63 3.38 26.18 9.95
N PRO A 64 3.65 26.60 8.70
CA PRO A 64 4.36 25.78 7.75
C PRO A 64 5.64 25.32 8.46
N LEU A 65 5.82 24.02 8.61
CA LEU A 65 7.12 23.45 8.93
C LEU A 65 8.05 24.02 7.87
N GLU A 66 9.07 24.77 8.31
CA GLU A 66 10.11 25.33 7.45
C GLU A 66 10.51 24.25 6.45
N ASP A 67 10.55 24.63 5.18
CA ASP A 67 10.94 23.79 4.06
C ASP A 67 12.18 22.96 4.43
N VAL A 68 11.97 21.74 4.86
CA VAL A 68 13.04 20.73 4.83
C VAL A 68 13.32 20.58 3.34
N PRO A 69 14.53 20.88 2.86
CA PRO A 69 14.84 20.75 1.46
C PRO A 69 14.39 19.35 1.03
N GLU A 70 13.42 19.30 0.12
CA GLU A 70 13.05 18.05 -0.53
C GLU A 70 14.36 17.40 -0.96
N ALA A 71 14.52 16.12 -0.68
CA ALA A 71 15.63 15.34 -1.19
C ALA A 71 15.44 15.22 -2.72
N ASP A 72 15.58 16.33 -3.43
CA ASP A 72 15.53 16.48 -4.89
C ASP A 72 16.70 15.76 -5.58
N GLY A 73 17.49 14.97 -4.82
CA GLY A 73 18.67 14.31 -5.27
C GLY A 73 18.44 13.03 -6.07
N PHE A 74 17.21 12.51 -6.18
CA PHE A 74 17.01 11.19 -6.77
C PHE A 74 15.82 11.12 -7.73
N LEU A 75 16.01 11.69 -8.92
CA LEU A 75 15.07 11.55 -10.01
C LEU A 75 15.51 10.37 -10.90
N PRO A 76 14.67 9.34 -11.14
CA PRO A 76 15.01 8.29 -12.09
C PRO A 76 15.16 8.89 -13.48
N ALA A 77 16.36 8.83 -14.05
CA ALA A 77 16.65 9.45 -15.34
C ALA A 77 15.83 8.78 -16.46
N SER A 78 15.19 9.59 -17.31
CA SER A 78 14.45 9.08 -18.45
C SER A 78 15.42 8.40 -19.45
N PRO A 79 15.16 7.16 -19.91
CA PRO A 79 16.03 6.50 -20.87
C PRO A 79 16.08 7.29 -22.19
N ALA A 80 17.29 7.61 -22.67
CA ALA A 80 17.47 8.30 -23.93
C ALA A 80 17.57 7.32 -25.11
N THR A 81 18.11 6.13 -24.85
CA THR A 81 18.34 5.08 -25.84
C THR A 81 17.68 3.77 -25.44
N MET A 82 17.72 2.78 -26.32
CA MET A 82 17.21 1.42 -26.03
C MET A 82 18.04 0.74 -24.94
N GLU A 83 19.35 0.94 -24.95
CA GLU A 83 20.29 0.38 -23.98
C GLU A 83 20.01 0.92 -22.56
N ASP A 84 19.64 2.20 -22.46
CA ASP A 84 19.30 2.83 -21.18
C ASP A 84 18.03 2.24 -20.56
N CYS A 85 17.18 1.58 -21.35
CA CYS A 85 16.01 0.88 -20.81
C CYS A 85 16.40 -0.31 -19.92
N GLY A 86 17.61 -0.86 -20.09
CA GLY A 86 18.13 -1.98 -19.32
C GLY A 86 17.40 -3.31 -19.54
N LEU A 87 16.71 -3.46 -20.68
CA LEU A 87 15.92 -4.64 -21.05
C LEU A 87 16.29 -5.13 -22.44
N ASP A 88 16.04 -6.41 -22.71
CA ASP A 88 16.23 -6.99 -24.04
C ASP A 88 15.34 -6.32 -25.10
N PHE A 89 15.92 -6.08 -26.29
CA PHE A 89 15.20 -5.44 -27.39
C PHE A 89 13.98 -6.24 -27.84
N GLY A 90 14.12 -7.57 -27.94
CA GLY A 90 13.02 -8.45 -28.34
C GLY A 90 11.89 -8.44 -27.34
N PHE A 91 12.22 -8.42 -26.05
CA PHE A 91 11.24 -8.29 -24.99
C PHE A 91 10.43 -6.98 -25.10
N LEU A 92 11.11 -5.84 -25.31
CA LEU A 92 10.46 -4.54 -25.49
C LEU A 92 9.64 -4.47 -26.79
N ALA A 93 10.13 -5.08 -27.89
CA ALA A 93 9.39 -5.16 -29.15
C ALA A 93 8.09 -5.99 -29.00
N ASP A 94 8.16 -7.13 -28.31
CA ASP A 94 6.99 -7.95 -28.01
C ASP A 94 5.97 -7.19 -27.13
N LEU A 95 6.44 -6.42 -26.15
CA LEU A 95 5.58 -5.58 -25.30
C LEU A 95 4.95 -4.43 -26.11
N ALA A 96 5.72 -3.80 -27.04
CA ALA A 96 5.20 -2.78 -27.93
C ALA A 96 4.13 -3.35 -28.89
N LEU A 97 4.31 -4.57 -29.37
CA LEU A 97 3.32 -5.24 -30.19
C LEU A 97 2.01 -5.51 -29.43
N LYS A 98 2.12 -5.92 -28.13
CA LYS A 98 0.95 -6.04 -27.25
C LYS A 98 0.27 -4.69 -27.00
N ALA A 99 1.02 -3.59 -26.92
CA ALA A 99 0.46 -2.25 -26.75
C ALA A 99 -0.35 -1.82 -28.00
N VAL A 100 0.13 -2.14 -29.21
CA VAL A 100 -0.62 -1.91 -30.45
C VAL A 100 -1.87 -2.79 -30.53
N TYR A 101 -1.79 -4.04 -30.07
CA TYR A 101 -2.95 -4.95 -30.00
C TYR A 101 -4.06 -4.41 -29.09
N ALA A 102 -3.70 -3.86 -27.95
CA ALA A 102 -4.67 -3.39 -26.94
C ALA A 102 -5.35 -2.05 -27.29
N ASP A 103 -4.93 -1.40 -28.37
CA ASP A 103 -5.48 -0.12 -28.83
C ASP A 103 -5.66 -0.10 -30.34
N THR A 104 -6.88 -0.25 -30.80
CA THR A 104 -7.23 -0.25 -32.24
C THR A 104 -6.89 1.05 -32.98
N SER A 105 -6.67 2.14 -32.22
CA SER A 105 -6.26 3.46 -32.73
C SER A 105 -4.85 3.83 -32.29
N CYS A 106 -3.98 2.85 -32.09
CA CYS A 106 -2.66 3.04 -31.53
C CYS A 106 -1.81 4.01 -32.36
N THR A 107 -1.32 5.05 -31.72
CA THR A 107 -0.33 5.97 -32.28
C THR A 107 1.00 5.81 -31.56
N THR A 108 2.10 6.32 -32.16
CA THR A 108 3.41 6.32 -31.49
C THR A 108 3.33 6.93 -30.10
N GLN A 109 2.61 8.04 -29.96
CA GLN A 109 2.45 8.73 -28.69
C GLN A 109 1.63 7.92 -27.68
N ARG A 110 0.52 7.27 -28.10
CA ARG A 110 -0.29 6.42 -27.22
C ARG A 110 0.46 5.16 -26.78
N ALA A 111 1.24 4.57 -27.68
CA ALA A 111 2.13 3.46 -27.33
C ALA A 111 3.20 3.91 -26.30
N ALA A 112 3.79 5.09 -26.49
CA ALA A 112 4.77 5.65 -25.56
C ALA A 112 4.16 5.90 -24.17
N GLN A 113 2.97 6.46 -24.10
CA GLN A 113 2.24 6.65 -22.83
C GLN A 113 1.93 5.30 -22.17
N ARG A 114 1.44 4.31 -22.92
CA ARG A 114 1.12 2.98 -22.37
C ARG A 114 2.35 2.24 -21.86
N LEU A 115 3.44 2.32 -22.60
CA LEU A 115 4.71 1.69 -22.23
C LEU A 115 5.50 2.48 -21.18
N ALA A 116 5.08 3.71 -20.90
CA ALA A 116 5.80 4.64 -20.03
C ALA A 116 7.26 4.84 -20.48
N LEU A 117 7.49 4.90 -21.80
CA LEU A 117 8.79 5.08 -22.44
C LEU A 117 8.79 6.33 -23.32
N PRO A 118 9.96 6.97 -23.52
CA PRO A 118 10.08 8.11 -24.42
C PRO A 118 9.65 7.76 -25.88
N VAL A 119 9.04 8.73 -26.53
CA VAL A 119 8.51 8.57 -27.91
C VAL A 119 9.59 8.08 -28.87
N GLY A 120 10.84 8.57 -28.76
CA GLY A 120 11.96 8.16 -29.63
C GLY A 120 12.32 6.67 -29.49
N VAL A 121 12.31 6.16 -28.26
CA VAL A 121 12.54 4.73 -27.97
C VAL A 121 11.42 3.89 -28.57
N VAL A 122 10.16 4.30 -28.35
CA VAL A 122 8.98 3.57 -28.86
C VAL A 122 8.89 3.64 -30.38
N ASP A 123 9.23 4.77 -31.00
CA ASP A 123 9.28 4.85 -32.46
C ASP A 123 10.27 3.83 -33.06
N THR A 124 11.42 3.64 -32.43
CA THR A 124 12.41 2.61 -32.84
C THR A 124 11.82 1.21 -32.78
N LEU A 125 11.08 0.87 -31.72
CA LEU A 125 10.39 -0.43 -31.59
C LEU A 125 9.31 -0.61 -32.64
N LEU A 126 8.47 0.40 -32.85
CA LEU A 126 7.39 0.36 -33.83
C LEU A 126 7.91 0.28 -35.28
N GLN A 127 9.01 0.97 -35.57
CA GLN A 127 9.68 0.84 -36.87
C GLN A 127 10.24 -0.56 -37.09
N HIS A 128 10.80 -1.20 -36.07
CA HIS A 128 11.21 -2.60 -36.14
C HIS A 128 10.01 -3.51 -36.44
N LEU A 129 8.91 -3.39 -35.68
CA LEU A 129 7.68 -4.17 -35.91
C LEU A 129 7.07 -3.96 -37.28
N TYR A 130 7.17 -2.74 -37.82
CA TYR A 130 6.75 -2.43 -39.19
C TYR A 130 7.63 -3.13 -40.23
N ARG A 131 8.97 -3.11 -40.09
CA ARG A 131 9.91 -3.78 -41.00
C ARG A 131 9.70 -5.31 -40.99
N GLU A 132 9.41 -5.86 -39.82
CA GLU A 132 9.09 -7.28 -39.61
C GLU A 132 7.68 -7.66 -40.11
N ARG A 133 6.89 -6.69 -40.59
CA ARG A 133 5.51 -6.87 -41.06
C ARG A 133 4.56 -7.46 -40.01
N PHE A 134 4.72 -7.05 -38.80
CA PHE A 134 3.73 -7.32 -37.73
C PHE A 134 2.66 -6.24 -37.68
N ILE A 135 3.00 -5.00 -38.02
CA ILE A 135 2.11 -3.84 -38.07
C ILE A 135 2.26 -3.08 -39.39
N GLU A 136 1.26 -2.28 -39.73
CA GLU A 136 1.30 -1.35 -40.86
C GLU A 136 1.01 0.07 -40.41
N ILE A 137 1.48 1.06 -41.17
CA ILE A 137 1.19 2.47 -40.96
C ILE A 137 -0.11 2.80 -41.70
N ARG A 138 -1.15 3.21 -40.97
CA ARG A 138 -2.44 3.65 -41.53
C ARG A 138 -2.42 5.13 -41.90
N GLU A 139 -1.76 5.94 -41.06
CA GLU A 139 -1.76 7.38 -41.20
C GLU A 139 -0.47 7.95 -40.58
N THR A 140 0.07 8.98 -41.22
CA THR A 140 1.16 9.78 -40.64
C THR A 140 0.58 11.11 -40.17
N ILE A 141 0.43 11.26 -38.83
CA ILE A 141 -0.13 12.48 -38.24
C ILE A 141 0.95 13.57 -38.18
N THR A 142 2.14 13.23 -37.71
CA THR A 142 3.37 14.02 -37.80
C THR A 142 4.55 13.11 -38.09
N PRO A 143 5.74 13.63 -38.49
CA PRO A 143 6.91 12.81 -38.72
C PRO A 143 7.26 11.83 -37.60
N GLN A 144 6.94 12.19 -36.34
CA GLN A 144 7.23 11.43 -35.12
C GLN A 144 5.99 10.73 -34.52
N ASN A 145 4.80 10.94 -35.10
CA ASN A 145 3.57 10.35 -34.60
C ASN A 145 2.76 9.74 -35.73
N ARG A 146 2.79 8.43 -35.83
CA ARG A 146 2.11 7.63 -36.85
C ARG A 146 1.06 6.75 -36.21
N ARG A 147 -0.02 6.48 -36.93
CA ARG A 147 -1.06 5.54 -36.52
C ARG A 147 -0.78 4.17 -37.11
N TYR A 148 -0.85 3.16 -36.29
CA TYR A 148 -0.56 1.78 -36.69
C TYR A 148 -1.79 0.89 -36.58
N SER A 149 -1.80 -0.17 -37.39
CA SER A 149 -2.72 -1.29 -37.24
C SER A 149 -1.99 -2.62 -37.33
N MET A 150 -2.60 -3.65 -36.80
CA MET A 150 -2.05 -5.00 -36.80
C MET A 150 -2.22 -5.64 -38.17
N LEU A 151 -1.21 -6.34 -38.63
CA LEU A 151 -1.28 -7.28 -39.78
C LEU A 151 -1.55 -8.71 -39.26
N ASP A 152 -1.96 -9.64 -40.15
CA ASP A 152 -2.27 -11.03 -39.78
C ASP A 152 -1.12 -11.70 -39.04
N ARG A 153 0.12 -11.50 -39.50
CA ARG A 153 1.33 -12.01 -38.84
C ARG A 153 1.50 -11.43 -37.43
N GLY A 154 1.12 -10.18 -37.25
CA GLY A 154 1.11 -9.53 -35.92
C GLY A 154 0.06 -10.14 -34.96
N TRP A 155 -1.15 -10.40 -35.47
CA TRP A 155 -2.20 -11.08 -34.74
C TRP A 155 -1.78 -12.48 -34.27
N GLU A 156 -1.15 -13.25 -35.12
CA GLU A 156 -0.61 -14.57 -34.77
C GLU A 156 0.48 -14.48 -33.68
N ARG A 157 1.40 -13.51 -33.84
CA ARG A 157 2.48 -13.29 -32.83
C ARG A 157 1.93 -12.91 -31.50
N VAL A 158 1.02 -11.92 -31.46
CA VAL A 158 0.43 -11.44 -30.20
C VAL A 158 -0.32 -12.54 -29.46
N ARG A 159 -1.09 -13.38 -30.14
CA ARG A 159 -1.78 -14.51 -29.50
C ARG A 159 -0.80 -15.41 -28.76
N ARG A 160 0.30 -15.79 -29.42
CA ARG A 160 1.36 -16.58 -28.78
C ARG A 160 2.00 -15.86 -27.57
N LEU A 161 2.20 -14.56 -27.68
CA LEU A 161 2.76 -13.75 -26.59
C LEU A 161 1.80 -13.66 -25.39
N LEU A 162 0.50 -13.52 -25.64
CA LEU A 162 -0.51 -13.51 -24.59
C LEU A 162 -0.66 -14.88 -23.93
N ASP A 163 -0.44 -15.95 -24.69
CA ASP A 163 -0.38 -17.32 -24.14
C ASP A 163 0.84 -17.53 -23.23
N LEU A 164 1.92 -16.78 -23.40
CA LEU A 164 3.11 -16.82 -22.55
C LEU A 164 2.98 -15.87 -21.36
N ASN A 165 2.46 -14.67 -21.58
CA ASN A 165 2.32 -13.62 -20.58
C ASN A 165 1.29 -12.59 -21.06
N ALA A 166 0.21 -12.40 -20.30
CA ALA A 166 -0.87 -11.47 -20.66
C ALA A 166 -0.62 -10.02 -20.20
N TYR A 167 0.55 -9.71 -19.65
CA TYR A 167 0.87 -8.35 -19.22
C TYR A 167 0.85 -7.35 -20.39
N ILE A 168 0.07 -6.29 -20.22
CA ILE A 168 -0.03 -5.15 -21.14
C ILE A 168 0.00 -3.88 -20.29
N GLY A 169 1.12 -3.18 -20.28
CA GLY A 169 1.27 -2.02 -19.41
C GLY A 169 2.60 -1.30 -19.62
N ALA A 170 3.00 -0.52 -18.64
CA ALA A 170 4.31 0.13 -18.63
C ALA A 170 5.43 -0.89 -18.76
N ALA A 171 6.47 -0.56 -19.51
CA ALA A 171 7.65 -1.41 -19.58
C ALA A 171 8.21 -1.61 -18.16
N PRO A 172 8.53 -2.84 -17.76
CA PRO A 172 9.14 -3.06 -16.46
C PRO A 172 10.56 -2.45 -16.40
N VAL A 173 11.11 -2.35 -15.20
CA VAL A 173 12.53 -2.06 -15.02
C VAL A 173 13.29 -3.36 -14.74
N SER A 174 14.59 -3.42 -14.99
CA SER A 174 15.39 -4.60 -14.64
C SER A 174 15.49 -4.74 -13.10
N LEU A 175 15.66 -5.97 -12.62
CA LEU A 175 15.89 -6.24 -11.19
C LEU A 175 17.10 -5.46 -10.64
N ASN A 176 18.15 -5.28 -11.46
CA ASN A 176 19.33 -4.51 -11.07
C ASN A 176 18.98 -3.02 -10.87
N ALA A 177 18.18 -2.43 -11.77
CA ALA A 177 17.74 -1.04 -11.65
C ALA A 177 16.86 -0.85 -10.40
N TYR A 178 15.95 -1.79 -10.13
CA TYR A 178 15.14 -1.79 -8.91
C TYR A 178 16.01 -1.85 -7.65
N THR A 179 16.93 -2.80 -7.59
CA THR A 179 17.83 -2.98 -6.44
C THR A 179 18.69 -1.74 -6.21
N ALA A 180 19.25 -1.17 -7.27
CA ALA A 180 20.06 0.05 -7.20
C ALA A 180 19.23 1.24 -6.67
N MET A 181 17.98 1.40 -7.13
CA MET A 181 17.09 2.46 -6.68
C MET A 181 16.74 2.33 -5.20
N VAL A 182 16.33 1.13 -4.75
CA VAL A 182 15.98 0.89 -3.35
C VAL A 182 17.17 1.18 -2.43
N ASN A 183 18.35 0.65 -2.76
CA ASN A 183 19.56 0.86 -1.97
C ASN A 183 19.96 2.35 -1.91
N ASN A 184 19.81 3.04 -3.01
CA ASN A 184 20.16 4.44 -3.10
C ASN A 184 19.19 5.32 -2.28
N GLN A 185 17.89 5.07 -2.38
CA GLN A 185 16.89 5.75 -1.56
C GLN A 185 17.08 5.49 -0.07
N GLU A 186 17.57 4.30 0.31
CA GLU A 186 17.88 4.00 1.71
C GLU A 186 19.15 4.74 2.18
N GLN A 187 20.19 4.84 1.36
CA GLN A 187 21.42 5.57 1.69
C GLN A 187 21.19 7.08 1.86
N HIS A 188 20.29 7.67 1.07
CA HIS A 188 20.01 9.11 1.05
C HIS A 188 18.70 9.48 1.76
N ARG A 189 18.16 8.58 2.58
CA ARG A 189 16.92 8.84 3.31
C ARG A 189 17.04 10.04 4.25
N PRO A 190 15.97 10.84 4.41
CA PRO A 190 15.94 11.90 5.41
C PRO A 190 16.17 11.35 6.82
N SER A 191 16.93 12.09 7.62
CA SER A 191 17.11 11.76 9.04
C SER A 191 15.79 11.97 9.80
N VAL A 192 15.43 11.02 10.64
CA VAL A 192 14.27 11.16 11.51
C VAL A 192 14.67 11.97 12.73
N THR A 193 14.10 13.17 12.88
CA THR A 193 14.39 14.06 14.02
C THR A 193 13.57 13.67 15.26
N HIS A 194 14.06 14.08 16.43
CA HIS A 194 13.34 13.90 17.68
C HIS A 194 11.96 14.56 17.67
N ASP A 195 11.85 15.76 17.08
CA ASP A 195 10.59 16.52 16.99
C ASP A 195 9.59 15.84 16.05
N ALA A 196 10.06 15.28 14.93
CA ALA A 196 9.22 14.49 14.03
C ALA A 196 8.59 13.28 14.74
N VAL A 197 9.38 12.57 15.54
CA VAL A 197 8.89 11.42 16.32
C VAL A 197 7.89 11.88 17.40
N ARG A 198 8.20 12.96 18.12
CA ARG A 198 7.27 13.52 19.10
C ARG A 198 5.94 13.96 18.47
N THR A 199 6.01 14.63 17.34
CA THR A 199 4.81 15.06 16.60
C THR A 199 4.00 13.86 16.12
N ALA A 200 4.64 12.87 15.53
CA ALA A 200 3.98 11.66 15.05
C ALA A 200 3.30 10.85 16.16
N LEU A 201 3.94 10.77 17.34
CA LEU A 201 3.43 10.05 18.52
C LEU A 201 2.60 10.94 19.45
N ALA A 202 2.39 12.22 19.10
CA ALA A 202 1.73 13.20 19.98
C ALA A 202 0.33 12.75 20.42
N ASP A 203 -0.39 11.98 19.63
CA ASP A 203 -1.74 11.49 19.98
C ASP A 203 -1.72 10.32 20.98
N LEU A 204 -0.59 9.69 21.19
CA LEU A 204 -0.43 8.60 22.13
C LEU A 204 0.06 9.13 23.49
N VAL A 205 -0.25 8.40 24.56
CA VAL A 205 0.27 8.66 25.89
C VAL A 205 1.27 7.56 26.19
N LEU A 206 2.55 7.87 26.01
CA LEU A 206 3.66 6.93 26.18
C LEU A 206 4.69 7.50 27.17
N PRO A 207 5.39 6.63 27.92
CA PRO A 207 6.52 7.06 28.76
C PRO A 207 7.65 7.65 27.89
N ASP A 208 8.41 8.59 28.43
CA ASP A 208 9.55 9.21 27.72
C ASP A 208 10.59 8.19 27.25
N THR A 209 10.81 7.14 28.02
CA THR A 209 11.72 6.03 27.66
C THR A 209 11.25 5.30 26.40
N ALA A 210 9.94 5.08 26.26
CA ALA A 210 9.35 4.47 25.07
C ALA A 210 9.46 5.42 23.87
N LEU A 211 9.19 6.71 24.05
CA LEU A 211 9.34 7.73 22.99
C LEU A 211 10.77 7.81 22.47
N GLN A 212 11.76 7.82 23.37
CA GLN A 212 13.19 7.82 22.99
C GLN A 212 13.55 6.55 22.22
N MET A 213 13.13 5.37 22.69
CA MET A 213 13.39 4.11 22.01
C MET A 213 12.75 4.08 20.61
N LEU A 214 11.49 4.52 20.48
CA LEU A 214 10.80 4.59 19.19
C LEU A 214 11.50 5.55 18.25
N GLY A 215 12.07 6.65 18.73
CA GLY A 215 12.91 7.55 17.94
C GLY A 215 14.16 6.85 17.39
N VAL A 216 14.84 6.06 18.22
CA VAL A 216 15.99 5.27 17.77
C VAL A 216 15.57 4.20 16.75
N VAL A 217 14.42 3.55 16.94
CA VAL A 217 13.85 2.58 15.98
C VAL A 217 13.58 3.24 14.64
N ALA A 218 12.90 4.39 14.62
CA ALA A 218 12.60 5.13 13.39
C ALA A 218 13.89 5.54 12.64
N SER A 219 14.90 5.98 13.38
CA SER A 219 16.20 6.38 12.82
C SER A 219 17.01 5.20 12.29
N SER A 220 17.09 4.10 13.05
CA SER A 220 17.90 2.93 12.67
C SER A 220 17.22 2.00 11.68
N ARG A 221 15.89 2.06 11.56
CA ARG A 221 15.03 1.13 10.79
C ARG A 221 15.27 -0.36 11.09
N ARG A 222 15.77 -0.64 12.28
CA ARG A 222 15.82 -2.01 12.79
C ARG A 222 14.44 -2.46 13.19
N SER A 223 14.20 -3.75 13.11
CA SER A 223 12.91 -4.36 13.46
C SER A 223 12.47 -4.04 14.89
N LEU A 224 11.17 -3.86 15.07
CA LEU A 224 10.54 -3.61 16.35
C LEU A 224 9.53 -4.72 16.68
N PHE A 225 9.60 -5.25 17.88
CA PHE A 225 8.63 -6.20 18.38
C PHE A 225 7.82 -5.54 19.52
N ILE A 226 6.51 -5.37 19.30
CA ILE A 226 5.59 -4.76 20.28
C ILE A 226 4.73 -5.86 20.88
N THR A 227 4.86 -6.07 22.20
CA THR A 227 4.03 -7.02 22.96
C THR A 227 3.06 -6.29 23.86
N GLY A 228 1.98 -6.94 24.23
CA GLY A 228 1.05 -6.41 25.22
C GLY A 228 -0.37 -6.87 25.00
N ALA A 229 -1.21 -6.64 25.97
CA ALA A 229 -2.59 -7.08 25.93
C ALA A 229 -3.39 -6.42 24.77
N PRO A 230 -4.48 -7.04 24.29
CA PRO A 230 -5.38 -6.43 23.32
C PRO A 230 -5.89 -5.08 23.81
N GLY A 231 -5.94 -4.08 22.92
CA GLY A 231 -6.44 -2.75 23.25
C GLY A 231 -5.40 -1.79 23.88
N ASN A 232 -4.14 -2.17 24.02
CA ASN A 232 -3.07 -1.29 24.53
C ASN A 232 -2.34 -0.49 23.46
N GLY A 233 -2.92 -0.36 22.25
CA GLY A 233 -2.46 0.59 21.25
C GLY A 233 -1.27 0.13 20.41
N LYS A 234 -0.92 -1.16 20.36
CA LYS A 234 0.22 -1.69 19.56
C LYS A 234 0.20 -1.25 18.11
N THR A 235 -0.92 -1.48 17.43
CA THR A 235 -1.12 -1.07 16.02
C THR A 235 -1.08 0.45 15.88
N SER A 236 -1.61 1.18 16.84
CA SER A 236 -1.58 2.66 16.84
C SER A 236 -0.14 3.18 16.99
N ILE A 237 0.67 2.56 17.85
CA ILE A 237 2.11 2.87 17.98
C ILE A 237 2.84 2.63 16.65
N ALA A 238 2.59 1.48 16.01
CA ALA A 238 3.23 1.14 14.74
C ALA A 238 2.84 2.14 13.63
N ARG A 239 1.56 2.51 13.52
CA ARG A 239 1.07 3.51 12.55
C ARG A 239 1.66 4.90 12.81
N ALA A 240 1.67 5.33 14.06
CA ALA A 240 2.25 6.60 14.45
C ALA A 240 3.77 6.64 14.20
N LEU A 241 4.48 5.55 14.49
CA LEU A 241 5.91 5.44 14.19
C LEU A 241 6.18 5.51 12.68
N HIS A 242 5.34 4.87 11.86
CA HIS A 242 5.41 4.98 10.41
C HIS A 242 5.26 6.43 9.94
N SER A 243 4.32 7.20 10.53
CA SER A 243 4.11 8.61 10.12
C SER A 243 5.28 9.54 10.45
N ALA A 244 6.23 9.08 11.30
CA ALA A 244 7.50 9.78 11.52
C ALA A 244 8.52 9.57 10.39
N LEU A 245 8.28 8.62 9.48
CA LEU A 245 9.14 8.35 8.34
C LEU A 245 8.80 9.30 7.19
N HIS A 246 9.57 10.37 7.08
CA HIS A 246 9.34 11.40 6.07
C HIS A 246 9.91 11.06 4.69
N GLY A 247 9.48 11.82 3.69
CA GLY A 247 9.92 11.75 2.30
C GLY A 247 9.21 10.68 1.49
N ASP A 248 8.97 11.01 0.22
CA ASP A 248 8.39 10.10 -0.75
C ASP A 248 9.48 9.21 -1.35
N ILE A 249 9.08 8.13 -2.00
CA ILE A 249 10.00 7.21 -2.65
C ILE A 249 9.57 6.92 -4.08
N TRP A 250 10.52 6.46 -4.90
CA TRP A 250 10.26 5.96 -6.24
C TRP A 250 10.11 4.44 -6.21
N LEU A 251 9.01 3.96 -6.77
CA LEU A 251 8.69 2.54 -6.90
C LEU A 251 8.44 2.23 -8.39
N PRO A 252 8.98 1.12 -8.95
CA PRO A 252 8.65 0.76 -10.32
C PRO A 252 7.24 0.16 -10.40
N ARG A 253 6.59 0.30 -11.56
CA ARG A 253 5.31 -0.38 -11.80
C ARG A 253 5.48 -1.89 -11.80
N ALA A 254 6.51 -2.36 -12.49
CA ALA A 254 6.85 -3.78 -12.60
C ALA A 254 8.36 -3.97 -12.74
N ILE A 255 8.84 -5.16 -12.41
CA ILE A 255 10.23 -5.60 -12.55
C ILE A 255 10.28 -6.74 -13.56
N GLU A 256 11.30 -6.75 -14.40
CA GLU A 256 11.61 -7.88 -15.30
C GLU A 256 12.76 -8.71 -14.74
N VAL A 257 12.59 -10.04 -14.79
CA VAL A 257 13.62 -11.01 -14.46
C VAL A 257 13.53 -12.21 -15.42
N ASP A 258 14.54 -12.40 -16.26
CA ASP A 258 14.62 -13.53 -17.22
C ASP A 258 13.35 -13.71 -18.07
N GLY A 259 12.81 -12.62 -18.59
CA GLY A 259 11.58 -12.63 -19.40
C GLY A 259 10.28 -12.70 -18.58
N ASN A 260 10.37 -12.84 -17.26
CA ASN A 260 9.21 -12.83 -16.38
C ASN A 260 8.94 -11.42 -15.85
N ILE A 261 7.67 -11.09 -15.70
CA ILE A 261 7.24 -9.81 -15.16
C ILE A 261 6.71 -10.00 -13.74
N ILE A 262 7.19 -9.17 -12.82
CA ILE A 262 6.73 -9.09 -11.43
C ILE A 262 6.07 -7.74 -11.26
N ASN A 263 4.77 -7.72 -11.05
CA ASN A 263 4.02 -6.51 -10.74
C ASN A 263 4.32 -6.07 -9.30
N VAL A 264 4.73 -4.83 -9.12
CA VAL A 264 5.14 -4.29 -7.80
C VAL A 264 4.16 -3.24 -7.31
N PHE A 265 3.76 -2.33 -8.20
CA PHE A 265 2.82 -1.28 -7.84
C PHE A 265 1.43 -1.85 -7.56
N ASP A 266 0.89 -1.51 -6.40
CA ASP A 266 -0.41 -1.95 -5.91
C ASP A 266 -1.14 -0.76 -5.30
N SER A 267 -2.24 -0.32 -5.92
CA SER A 267 -3.01 0.84 -5.47
C SER A 267 -3.65 0.69 -4.09
N HIS A 268 -3.73 -0.52 -3.53
CA HIS A 268 -4.20 -0.74 -2.16
C HIS A 268 -3.13 -0.40 -1.11
N ASN A 269 -1.86 -0.60 -1.47
CA ASN A 269 -0.72 -0.40 -0.57
C ASN A 269 0.09 0.87 -0.88
N HIS A 270 -0.06 1.42 -2.10
CA HIS A 270 0.76 2.53 -2.59
C HIS A 270 -0.10 3.74 -2.93
N GLU A 271 0.19 4.87 -2.31
CA GLU A 271 -0.45 6.15 -2.59
C GLU A 271 0.46 6.98 -3.52
N PRO A 272 0.09 7.16 -4.80
CA PRO A 272 0.88 7.97 -5.72
C PRO A 272 0.92 9.44 -5.30
N VAL A 273 2.07 10.06 -5.52
CA VAL A 273 2.29 11.50 -5.36
C VAL A 273 2.68 12.05 -6.74
N ASP A 274 2.07 13.16 -7.13
CA ASP A 274 2.45 13.82 -8.39
C ASP A 274 3.83 14.47 -8.22
N PRO A 275 4.87 13.92 -8.88
CA PRO A 275 6.17 14.53 -8.83
C PRO A 275 6.14 15.72 -9.77
N GLN A 276 6.16 16.93 -9.44
CA GLN A 276 6.27 18.06 -10.35
C GLN A 276 7.75 18.41 -10.63
N PRO A 277 8.53 17.51 -11.26
CA PRO A 277 9.94 17.75 -11.46
C PRO A 277 10.17 18.77 -12.58
N ALA A 278 11.18 19.59 -12.42
CA ALA A 278 11.63 20.51 -13.47
C ALA A 278 12.21 19.79 -14.70
N THR A 279 12.63 18.52 -14.55
CA THR A 279 13.24 17.71 -15.60
C THR A 279 12.42 16.46 -15.89
N PRO A 280 12.39 15.97 -17.15
CA PRO A 280 11.75 14.70 -17.46
C PRO A 280 12.37 13.54 -16.68
N TYR A 281 11.53 12.64 -16.20
CA TYR A 281 11.93 11.45 -15.46
C TYR A 281 11.42 10.18 -16.15
N ASP A 282 11.96 9.03 -15.74
CA ASP A 282 11.54 7.72 -16.22
C ASP A 282 10.15 7.36 -15.71
N GLN A 283 9.14 7.41 -16.57
CA GLN A 283 7.72 7.18 -16.22
C GLN A 283 7.39 5.72 -15.90
N ARG A 284 8.34 4.80 -16.02
CA ARG A 284 8.21 3.42 -15.50
C ARG A 284 8.18 3.41 -13.97
N TRP A 285 8.69 4.47 -13.34
CA TRP A 285 8.67 4.69 -11.90
C TRP A 285 7.51 5.59 -11.50
N ILE A 286 6.97 5.33 -10.30
CA ILE A 286 5.93 6.14 -9.68
C ILE A 286 6.50 6.69 -8.38
N LYS A 287 6.37 8.00 -8.16
CA LYS A 287 6.62 8.59 -6.85
C LYS A 287 5.44 8.26 -5.95
N ILE A 288 5.70 7.67 -4.79
CA ILE A 288 4.67 7.28 -3.83
C ILE A 288 5.04 7.79 -2.44
N ARG A 289 4.06 8.00 -1.60
CA ARG A 289 4.30 8.12 -0.16
C ARG A 289 4.92 6.83 0.35
N ARG A 290 5.76 6.91 1.40
CA ARG A 290 6.31 5.68 1.99
C ARG A 290 5.19 4.72 2.33
N PRO A 291 5.24 3.47 1.86
CA PRO A 291 4.14 2.53 2.07
C PRO A 291 4.07 2.03 3.51
N LEU A 292 2.85 1.88 4.01
CA LEU A 292 2.56 1.13 5.23
C LEU A 292 1.76 -0.10 4.85
N VAL A 293 2.43 -1.22 4.73
CA VAL A 293 1.79 -2.50 4.46
C VAL A 293 1.48 -3.20 5.78
N ILE A 294 0.21 -3.52 5.99
CA ILE A 294 -0.26 -4.19 7.22
C ILE A 294 -0.80 -5.56 6.85
N VAL A 295 -0.28 -6.56 7.52
CA VAL A 295 -0.66 -7.96 7.31
C VAL A 295 -1.05 -8.56 8.66
N GLY A 296 -2.19 -9.25 8.70
CA GLY A 296 -2.75 -9.86 9.90
C GLY A 296 -2.77 -11.38 9.84
N GLY A 297 -3.89 -11.96 10.26
CA GLY A 297 -4.10 -13.41 10.33
C GLY A 297 -4.13 -14.12 8.97
N GLU A 298 -4.23 -13.40 7.87
CA GLU A 298 -4.20 -13.93 6.50
C GLU A 298 -2.81 -14.31 6.01
N LEU A 299 -1.74 -13.90 6.71
CA LEU A 299 -0.36 -14.17 6.31
C LEU A 299 -0.08 -15.68 6.26
N THR A 300 0.46 -16.13 5.13
CA THR A 300 0.94 -17.50 4.91
C THR A 300 2.38 -17.48 4.40
N ILE A 301 3.08 -18.61 4.44
CA ILE A 301 4.45 -18.73 3.89
C ILE A 301 4.46 -18.42 2.40
N GLU A 302 3.43 -18.90 1.68
CA GLU A 302 3.29 -18.70 0.25
C GLU A 302 3.10 -17.22 -0.10
N SER A 303 2.38 -16.46 0.74
CA SER A 303 2.18 -15.02 0.54
C SER A 303 3.44 -14.16 0.73
N MET A 304 4.50 -14.76 1.28
CA MET A 304 5.84 -14.16 1.37
C MET A 304 6.77 -14.55 0.22
N ASP A 305 6.27 -15.27 -0.78
CA ASP A 305 6.99 -15.53 -2.02
C ASP A 305 6.24 -14.92 -3.21
N LEU A 306 6.81 -14.99 -4.39
CA LEU A 306 6.16 -14.52 -5.61
C LEU A 306 4.90 -15.32 -5.90
N THR A 307 3.78 -14.63 -6.06
CA THR A 307 2.52 -15.28 -6.46
C THR A 307 2.40 -15.27 -7.97
N TYR A 308 2.47 -16.45 -8.59
CA TYR A 308 2.25 -16.59 -10.02
C TYR A 308 0.77 -16.76 -10.33
N ASP A 309 0.20 -15.83 -11.08
CA ASP A 309 -1.17 -15.97 -11.57
C ASP A 309 -1.18 -16.77 -12.87
N GLN A 310 -1.78 -17.94 -12.82
CA GLN A 310 -1.86 -18.86 -13.98
C GLN A 310 -2.72 -18.33 -15.13
N THR A 311 -3.65 -17.40 -14.86
CA THR A 311 -4.55 -16.83 -15.85
C THR A 311 -3.84 -15.75 -16.66
N VAL A 312 -3.21 -14.80 -15.98
CA VAL A 312 -2.50 -13.69 -16.63
C VAL A 312 -1.02 -13.95 -16.85
N LYS A 313 -0.48 -15.03 -16.26
CA LYS A 313 0.88 -15.54 -16.47
C LYS A 313 1.99 -14.53 -16.20
N PHE A 314 1.84 -13.76 -15.14
CA PHE A 314 2.89 -12.94 -14.54
C PHE A 314 2.79 -12.99 -13.02
N TYR A 315 3.76 -12.41 -12.32
CA TYR A 315 3.85 -12.49 -10.87
C TYR A 315 3.35 -11.23 -10.19
N GLU A 316 2.76 -11.41 -9.03
CA GLU A 316 2.58 -10.37 -8.03
C GLU A 316 3.73 -10.42 -7.02
N ALA A 317 4.24 -9.24 -6.67
CA ALA A 317 5.26 -9.10 -5.65
C ALA A 317 4.67 -9.36 -4.25
N PRO A 318 5.42 -10.02 -3.34
CA PRO A 318 5.00 -10.25 -1.97
C PRO A 318 5.05 -8.95 -1.15
N PHE A 319 4.43 -8.98 0.05
CA PHE A 319 4.29 -7.82 0.92
C PHE A 319 5.62 -7.14 1.26
N GLN A 320 6.70 -7.89 1.48
CA GLN A 320 8.01 -7.32 1.80
C GLN A 320 8.63 -6.54 0.63
N VAL A 321 8.34 -6.90 -0.62
CA VAL A 321 8.77 -6.13 -1.79
C VAL A 321 7.93 -4.87 -1.93
N LYS A 322 6.61 -4.98 -1.73
CA LYS A 322 5.68 -3.84 -1.76
C LYS A 322 5.93 -2.83 -0.64
N SER A 323 6.50 -3.25 0.48
CA SER A 323 6.80 -2.37 1.63
C SER A 323 8.20 -1.77 1.64
N ASN A 324 9.07 -2.09 0.66
CA ASN A 324 10.42 -1.54 0.60
C ASN A 324 10.43 -0.01 0.64
N GLY A 325 11.34 0.55 1.41
CA GLY A 325 11.43 1.99 1.68
C GLY A 325 10.42 2.53 2.69
N GLY A 326 9.44 1.71 3.15
CA GLY A 326 8.38 2.07 4.09
C GLY A 326 8.37 1.20 5.34
N THR A 327 7.19 0.71 5.72
CA THR A 327 6.97 -0.13 6.91
C THR A 327 6.15 -1.38 6.55
N LEU A 328 6.59 -2.53 7.04
CA LEU A 328 5.81 -3.76 7.06
C LEU A 328 5.38 -4.05 8.51
N LEU A 329 4.09 -3.99 8.76
CA LEU A 329 3.50 -4.30 10.07
C LEU A 329 2.83 -5.67 10.01
N ILE A 330 3.34 -6.61 10.81
CA ILE A 330 2.70 -7.89 11.05
C ILE A 330 1.87 -7.76 12.32
N ASP A 331 0.58 -7.58 12.13
CA ASP A 331 -0.35 -7.37 13.25
C ASP A 331 -0.92 -8.70 13.76
N ASP A 332 -1.31 -8.75 15.02
CA ASP A 332 -1.77 -9.95 15.73
C ASP A 332 -0.82 -11.15 15.54
N PHE A 333 0.51 -10.88 15.57
CA PHE A 333 1.53 -11.90 15.39
C PHE A 333 1.37 -13.06 16.38
N GLY A 334 1.42 -14.28 15.86
CA GLY A 334 1.13 -15.52 16.60
C GLY A 334 -0.30 -16.03 16.43
N ARG A 335 -1.14 -15.32 15.63
CA ARG A 335 -2.50 -15.76 15.27
C ARG A 335 -2.66 -16.02 13.77
N GLN A 336 -1.55 -15.97 13.03
CA GLN A 336 -1.51 -16.33 11.61
C GLN A 336 -1.81 -17.82 11.43
N ARG A 337 -2.09 -18.20 10.19
CA ARG A 337 -2.24 -19.62 9.80
C ARG A 337 -0.91 -20.38 9.78
N VAL A 338 0.19 -19.67 9.87
CA VAL A 338 1.56 -20.18 9.88
C VAL A 338 2.08 -20.22 11.30
N GLU A 339 2.80 -21.27 11.64
CA GLU A 339 3.51 -21.34 12.93
C GLU A 339 4.49 -20.17 13.05
N PRO A 340 4.49 -19.44 14.18
CA PRO A 340 5.40 -18.30 14.38
C PRO A 340 6.87 -18.65 14.14
N ARG A 341 7.28 -19.87 14.46
CA ARG A 341 8.64 -20.37 14.23
C ARG A 341 9.01 -20.41 12.76
N ASP A 342 8.10 -20.82 11.88
CA ASP A 342 8.37 -20.90 10.44
C ASP A 342 8.48 -19.49 9.83
N LEU A 343 7.63 -18.55 10.27
CA LEU A 343 7.74 -17.15 9.90
C LEU A 343 9.09 -16.57 10.33
N PHE A 344 9.52 -16.84 11.54
CA PHE A 344 10.81 -16.39 12.04
C PHE A 344 11.98 -16.94 11.25
N ASN A 345 11.98 -18.24 10.98
CA ASN A 345 13.00 -18.89 10.17
C ASN A 345 13.08 -18.29 8.77
N ARG A 346 11.94 -17.92 8.18
CA ARG A 346 11.87 -17.28 6.86
C ARG A 346 12.52 -15.90 6.86
N TRP A 347 12.46 -15.15 7.98
CA TRP A 347 12.98 -13.78 8.08
C TRP A 347 14.37 -13.66 8.71
N ILE A 348 15.01 -14.76 9.10
CA ILE A 348 16.38 -14.71 9.64
C ILE A 348 17.32 -13.99 8.67
N ILE A 349 17.37 -14.43 7.42
CA ILE A 349 18.26 -13.87 6.40
C ILE A 349 17.91 -12.41 6.07
N PRO A 350 16.64 -12.05 5.80
CA PRO A 350 16.24 -10.66 5.57
C PRO A 350 16.62 -9.71 6.72
N LEU A 351 16.45 -10.13 7.96
CA LEU A 351 16.78 -9.31 9.12
C LEU A 351 18.29 -9.11 9.32
N GLU A 352 19.11 -10.12 8.97
CA GLU A 352 20.58 -10.05 9.12
C GLU A 352 21.24 -9.34 7.94
N ASN A 353 20.85 -9.69 6.73
CA ASN A 353 21.58 -9.32 5.51
C ASN A 353 20.90 -8.23 4.69
N ARG A 354 19.69 -7.78 5.07
CA ARG A 354 18.91 -6.79 4.31
C ARG A 354 18.61 -7.23 2.87
N VAL A 355 18.55 -8.53 2.64
CA VAL A 355 18.17 -9.12 1.35
C VAL A 355 17.21 -10.28 1.57
N ASP A 356 16.31 -10.47 0.64
CA ASP A 356 15.41 -11.61 0.61
C ASP A 356 15.61 -12.43 -0.67
N TYR A 357 15.27 -13.72 -0.59
CA TYR A 357 15.32 -14.65 -1.72
C TYR A 357 13.92 -15.13 -2.06
N LEU A 358 13.47 -14.76 -3.26
CA LEU A 358 12.17 -15.14 -3.80
C LEU A 358 12.33 -16.22 -4.86
N THR A 359 11.32 -17.04 -5.03
CA THR A 359 11.38 -18.20 -5.93
C THR A 359 10.41 -18.00 -7.11
N LEU A 360 10.93 -18.07 -8.32
CA LEU A 360 10.11 -18.15 -9.53
C LEU A 360 9.49 -19.56 -9.64
N HIS A 361 8.35 -19.69 -10.32
CA HIS A 361 7.69 -21.00 -10.54
C HIS A 361 8.60 -22.00 -11.26
N THR A 362 9.64 -21.54 -11.94
CA THR A 362 10.69 -22.36 -12.56
C THR A 362 11.66 -22.97 -11.55
N GLY A 363 11.56 -22.60 -10.27
CA GLY A 363 12.49 -22.98 -9.20
C GLY A 363 13.73 -22.07 -9.10
N LYS A 364 13.92 -21.11 -10.02
CA LYS A 364 15.02 -20.16 -9.95
C LYS A 364 14.79 -19.18 -8.79
N LYS A 365 15.84 -18.96 -7.98
CA LYS A 365 15.84 -17.96 -6.91
C LYS A 365 16.37 -16.63 -7.40
N ILE A 366 15.71 -15.56 -7.00
CA ILE A 366 16.14 -14.18 -7.21
C ILE A 366 16.40 -13.51 -5.87
N GLN A 367 17.37 -12.62 -5.83
CA GLN A 367 17.68 -11.83 -4.67
C GLN A 367 17.07 -10.44 -4.81
N VAL A 368 16.34 -9.98 -3.79
CA VAL A 368 15.72 -8.65 -3.75
C VAL A 368 16.15 -7.90 -2.48
N PRO A 369 16.20 -6.56 -2.49
CA PRO A 369 16.49 -5.79 -1.29
C PRO A 369 15.34 -5.92 -0.27
N PHE A 370 15.70 -5.80 1.03
CA PHE A 370 14.78 -5.84 2.17
C PHE A 370 14.99 -4.60 3.04
N GLU A 371 14.55 -3.44 2.53
CA GLU A 371 14.82 -2.12 3.10
C GLU A 371 13.55 -1.45 3.62
N GLN A 372 12.88 -2.08 4.57
CA GLN A 372 11.72 -1.55 5.29
C GLN A 372 11.89 -1.64 6.81
N LEU A 373 11.13 -0.84 7.54
CA LEU A 373 10.95 -0.99 8.97
C LEU A 373 9.97 -2.15 9.22
N LEU A 374 10.47 -3.28 9.72
CA LEU A 374 9.63 -4.43 10.07
C LEU A 374 9.16 -4.31 11.52
N ILE A 375 7.84 -4.28 11.71
CA ILE A 375 7.20 -4.21 13.02
C ILE A 375 6.33 -5.45 13.24
N PHE A 376 6.54 -6.13 14.34
CA PHE A 376 5.66 -7.20 14.82
C PHE A 376 4.83 -6.68 15.99
N ALA A 377 3.52 -6.87 15.95
CA ALA A 377 2.63 -6.57 17.07
C ALA A 377 1.95 -7.87 17.54
N SER A 378 2.14 -8.25 18.80
CA SER A 378 1.63 -9.50 19.36
C SER A 378 0.91 -9.31 20.69
N ASN A 379 -0.11 -10.13 20.88
CA ASN A 379 -0.80 -10.25 22.18
C ASN A 379 -0.16 -11.33 23.09
N LEU A 380 0.79 -12.08 22.56
CA LEU A 380 1.52 -13.14 23.26
C LEU A 380 2.83 -12.57 23.81
N ALA A 381 3.32 -13.13 24.91
CA ALA A 381 4.65 -12.81 25.39
C ALA A 381 5.71 -13.37 24.42
N SER A 382 6.81 -12.64 24.22
CA SER A 382 7.89 -13.08 23.32
C SER A 382 8.52 -14.43 23.74
N THR A 383 8.41 -14.79 25.01
CA THR A 383 8.88 -16.05 25.59
C THR A 383 8.04 -17.25 25.17
N ASP A 384 6.81 -17.04 24.73
CA ASP A 384 5.85 -18.13 24.50
C ASP A 384 6.05 -18.82 23.13
N PHE A 385 6.74 -18.14 22.19
CA PHE A 385 6.84 -18.63 20.81
C PHE A 385 8.17 -18.34 20.11
N ALA A 386 9.05 -17.54 20.68
CA ALA A 386 10.30 -17.16 20.02
C ALA A 386 11.51 -17.83 20.65
N GLU A 387 12.27 -18.55 19.84
CA GLU A 387 13.59 -19.05 20.24
C GLU A 387 14.54 -17.87 20.56
N GLU A 388 15.41 -18.05 21.52
CA GLU A 388 16.40 -17.01 21.91
C GLU A 388 17.24 -16.54 20.71
N ALA A 389 17.51 -17.43 19.77
CA ALA A 389 18.23 -17.13 18.54
C ALA A 389 17.53 -16.08 17.67
N PHE A 390 16.20 -16.12 17.57
CA PHE A 390 15.42 -15.11 16.84
C PHE A 390 15.35 -13.79 17.63
N LEU A 391 15.11 -13.89 18.95
CA LEU A 391 15.02 -12.70 19.80
C LEU A 391 16.29 -11.85 19.78
N ARG A 392 17.46 -12.45 19.52
CA ARG A 392 18.73 -11.71 19.34
C ARG A 392 18.80 -10.92 18.04
N ARG A 393 18.03 -11.33 17.01
CA ARG A 393 17.97 -10.68 15.69
C ARG A 393 16.94 -9.54 15.62
N LEU A 394 15.98 -9.53 16.54
CA LEU A 394 15.09 -8.39 16.72
C LEU A 394 15.88 -7.19 17.23
N GLY A 395 15.75 -6.07 16.53
CA GLY A 395 16.44 -4.84 16.88
C GLY A 395 16.01 -4.27 18.23
N TYR A 396 14.70 -4.15 18.41
CA TYR A 396 14.10 -3.52 19.60
C TYR A 396 12.84 -4.25 20.06
N ARG A 397 12.52 -4.11 21.35
CA ARG A 397 11.33 -4.71 21.96
C ARG A 397 10.63 -3.67 22.83
N LEU A 398 9.33 -3.52 22.64
CA LEU A 398 8.47 -2.62 23.41
C LEU A 398 7.34 -3.41 24.05
N ALA A 399 7.21 -3.29 25.35
CA ALA A 399 6.03 -3.77 26.07
C ALA A 399 4.99 -2.64 26.12
N ALA A 400 3.85 -2.83 25.45
CA ALA A 400 2.68 -1.97 25.55
C ALA A 400 1.84 -2.42 26.77
N GLU A 401 2.26 -1.96 27.94
CA GLU A 401 1.64 -2.32 29.21
C GLU A 401 0.24 -1.72 29.36
N SER A 402 -0.55 -2.31 30.25
CA SER A 402 -1.84 -1.74 30.65
C SER A 402 -1.61 -0.39 31.35
N PRO A 403 -2.43 0.64 31.06
CA PRO A 403 -2.20 1.97 31.61
C PRO A 403 -2.42 2.00 33.13
N SER A 404 -1.57 2.75 33.82
CA SER A 404 -1.85 3.14 35.20
C SER A 404 -3.10 4.02 35.27
N PRO A 405 -3.74 4.17 36.45
CA PRO A 405 -4.86 5.09 36.62
C PRO A 405 -4.56 6.52 36.12
N GLU A 406 -3.34 7.00 36.33
CA GLU A 406 -2.90 8.31 35.87
C GLU A 406 -2.80 8.38 34.34
N THR A 407 -2.15 7.37 33.72
CA THR A 407 -2.04 7.25 32.28
C THR A 407 -3.42 7.12 31.62
N TYR A 408 -4.31 6.31 32.21
CA TYR A 408 -5.68 6.18 31.76
C TYR A 408 -6.43 7.52 31.83
N GLY A 409 -6.24 8.29 32.88
CA GLY A 409 -6.81 9.62 33.02
C GLY A 409 -6.31 10.60 31.97
N HIS A 410 -5.02 10.54 31.64
CA HIS A 410 -4.44 11.35 30.57
C HIS A 410 -5.04 10.98 29.20
N ILE A 411 -5.17 9.67 28.89
CA ILE A 411 -5.79 9.19 27.66
C ILE A 411 -7.26 9.66 27.58
N PHE A 412 -8.01 9.49 28.69
CA PHE A 412 -9.42 9.91 28.74
C PHE A 412 -9.58 11.41 28.51
N ARG A 413 -8.80 12.23 29.20
CA ARG A 413 -8.82 13.69 29.05
C ARG A 413 -8.53 14.08 27.61
N LYS A 414 -7.43 13.59 27.07
CA LYS A 414 -6.99 13.90 25.71
C LYS A 414 -8.05 13.56 24.68
N TYR A 415 -8.70 12.40 24.81
CA TYR A 415 -9.74 11.98 23.89
C TYR A 415 -11.00 12.84 24.00
N VAL A 416 -11.42 13.20 25.23
CA VAL A 416 -12.56 14.10 25.49
C VAL A 416 -12.31 15.49 24.91
N GLU A 417 -11.10 16.04 25.12
CA GLU A 417 -10.69 17.35 24.58
C GLU A 417 -10.61 17.35 23.05
N ALA A 418 -10.07 16.29 22.44
CA ALA A 418 -10.02 16.12 20.98
C ALA A 418 -11.42 16.10 20.34
N ARG A 419 -12.43 15.57 21.07
CA ARG A 419 -13.86 15.61 20.66
C ARG A 419 -14.55 16.95 20.99
N ARG A 420 -13.80 17.95 21.51
CA ARG A 420 -14.35 19.25 21.95
C ARG A 420 -15.43 19.12 23.02
N LEU A 421 -15.34 18.07 23.84
CA LEU A 421 -16.24 17.85 24.95
C LEU A 421 -15.67 18.48 26.21
N ARG A 422 -16.57 18.88 27.14
CA ARG A 422 -16.13 19.38 28.43
C ARG A 422 -15.60 18.22 29.28
N TYR A 423 -14.34 18.32 29.66
CA TYR A 423 -13.72 17.40 30.64
C TYR A 423 -14.20 17.72 32.05
N ASP A 424 -14.69 16.69 32.78
CA ASP A 424 -15.04 16.77 34.21
C ASP A 424 -14.24 15.69 34.97
N PRO A 425 -13.32 16.07 35.89
CA PRO A 425 -12.55 15.11 36.65
C PRO A 425 -13.42 14.11 37.46
N ARG A 426 -14.61 14.50 37.89
CA ARG A 426 -15.51 13.63 38.64
C ARG A 426 -15.98 12.42 37.83
N LEU A 427 -16.08 12.57 36.53
CA LEU A 427 -16.42 11.46 35.64
C LEU A 427 -15.29 10.43 35.52
N LEU A 428 -14.04 10.90 35.49
CA LEU A 428 -12.88 10.05 35.57
C LEU A 428 -12.80 9.29 36.87
N ASP A 429 -12.98 9.99 38.01
CA ASP A 429 -12.95 9.38 39.35
C ASP A 429 -14.02 8.29 39.46
N ALA A 430 -15.22 8.53 38.93
CA ALA A 430 -16.30 7.54 38.90
C ALA A 430 -15.94 6.31 38.08
N LEU A 431 -15.28 6.50 36.88
CA LEU A 431 -14.81 5.41 36.07
C LEU A 431 -13.72 4.59 36.77
N LEU A 432 -12.72 5.23 37.32
CA LEU A 432 -11.62 4.57 38.04
C LEU A 432 -12.12 3.77 39.25
N ALA A 433 -13.05 4.35 40.05
CA ALA A 433 -13.70 3.66 41.14
C ALA A 433 -14.44 2.40 40.69
N ARG A 434 -15.06 2.46 39.50
CA ARG A 434 -15.77 1.32 38.91
C ARG A 434 -14.82 0.21 38.44
N TYR A 435 -13.70 0.56 37.79
CA TYR A 435 -12.65 -0.41 37.47
C TYR A 435 -12.15 -1.16 38.70
N THR A 436 -11.90 -0.42 39.76
CA THR A 436 -11.45 -0.98 41.06
C THR A 436 -12.52 -1.89 41.68
N HIS A 437 -13.78 -1.44 41.72
CA HIS A 437 -14.89 -2.20 42.28
C HIS A 437 -15.14 -3.52 41.53
N GLU A 438 -15.09 -3.47 40.16
CA GLU A 438 -15.31 -4.65 39.32
C GLU A 438 -14.02 -5.46 39.08
N GLN A 439 -12.90 -5.08 39.66
CA GLN A 439 -11.55 -5.69 39.49
C GLN A 439 -11.18 -5.91 38.03
N ARG A 440 -11.49 -4.93 37.18
CA ARG A 440 -11.18 -4.98 35.75
C ARG A 440 -9.85 -4.31 35.47
N GLU A 441 -9.12 -4.91 34.53
CA GLU A 441 -7.92 -4.26 33.99
C GLU A 441 -8.30 -3.10 33.08
N MET A 442 -7.59 -2.00 33.20
CA MET A 442 -7.69 -0.87 32.31
C MET A 442 -6.94 -1.17 31.01
N ARG A 443 -7.51 -0.73 29.87
CA ARG A 443 -6.89 -0.80 28.54
C ARG A 443 -6.87 0.58 27.91
N SER A 444 -5.84 0.86 27.13
CA SER A 444 -5.66 2.18 26.50
C SER A 444 -6.76 2.52 25.47
N CYS A 445 -7.43 1.53 24.89
CA CYS A 445 -8.55 1.77 23.97
C CYS A 445 -9.86 2.15 24.68
N GLN A 446 -10.04 1.76 25.94
CA GLN A 446 -11.34 1.87 26.63
C GLN A 446 -11.84 3.31 26.81
N PRO A 447 -10.99 4.33 27.08
CA PRO A 447 -11.46 5.72 27.12
C PRO A 447 -12.16 6.13 25.82
N ARG A 448 -11.55 5.84 24.67
CA ARG A 448 -12.15 6.07 23.36
C ARG A 448 -13.45 5.30 23.20
N ASP A 449 -13.40 4.00 23.42
CA ASP A 449 -14.51 3.10 23.17
C ASP A 449 -15.74 3.44 24.04
N LEU A 450 -15.54 3.93 25.27
CA LEU A 450 -16.61 4.38 26.15
C LEU A 450 -17.22 5.71 25.68
N VAL A 451 -16.40 6.68 25.26
CA VAL A 451 -16.88 7.96 24.75
C VAL A 451 -17.62 7.78 23.43
N ASP A 452 -17.10 6.95 22.53
CA ASP A 452 -17.78 6.63 21.26
C ASP A 452 -19.15 6.00 21.49
N ARG A 453 -19.29 5.10 22.49
CA ARG A 453 -20.59 4.56 22.89
C ARG A 453 -21.52 5.61 23.49
N CYS A 454 -20.99 6.58 24.22
CA CYS A 454 -21.79 7.72 24.66
C CYS A 454 -22.35 8.50 23.48
N GLU A 455 -21.53 8.69 22.43
CA GLU A 455 -21.98 9.34 21.19
C GLU A 455 -23.06 8.53 20.50
N ASP A 456 -22.88 7.21 20.37
CA ASP A 456 -23.87 6.32 19.75
C ASP A 456 -25.22 6.33 20.50
N ILE A 457 -25.20 6.33 21.83
CA ILE A 457 -26.40 6.43 22.64
C ILE A 457 -27.10 7.77 22.41
N CYS A 458 -26.35 8.89 22.42
CA CYS A 458 -26.91 10.21 22.18
C CYS A 458 -27.48 10.35 20.77
N ARG A 459 -26.80 9.77 19.76
CA ARG A 459 -27.26 9.74 18.38
C ARG A 459 -28.58 8.95 18.25
N TYR A 460 -28.67 7.80 18.88
CA TYR A 460 -29.90 7.00 18.91
C TYR A 460 -31.07 7.75 19.57
N GLU A 461 -30.78 8.47 20.65
CA GLU A 461 -31.79 9.27 21.38
C GLU A 461 -32.05 10.65 20.76
N ASN A 462 -31.42 10.97 19.62
CA ASN A 462 -31.52 12.25 18.94
C ASN A 462 -31.27 13.46 19.83
N ARG A 463 -30.23 13.39 20.67
CA ARG A 463 -29.80 14.45 21.59
C ARG A 463 -28.31 14.79 21.43
N PRO A 464 -27.90 16.03 21.76
CA PRO A 464 -26.50 16.40 21.68
C PRO A 464 -25.66 15.61 22.69
N LEU A 465 -24.41 15.32 22.28
CA LEU A 465 -23.45 14.63 23.15
C LEU A 465 -23.02 15.54 24.29
N SER A 466 -23.34 15.12 25.52
CA SER A 466 -22.86 15.73 26.75
C SER A 466 -22.50 14.61 27.71
N LEU A 467 -21.23 14.54 28.11
CA LEU A 467 -20.77 13.49 29.02
C LEU A 467 -21.36 13.73 30.42
N THR A 468 -22.18 12.75 30.84
CA THR A 468 -22.73 12.71 32.21
C THR A 468 -22.39 11.35 32.83
N LYS A 469 -22.50 11.27 34.14
CA LYS A 469 -22.26 10.02 34.89
C LYS A 469 -23.20 8.91 34.41
N GLU A 470 -24.49 9.23 34.28
CA GLU A 470 -25.53 8.28 33.82
C GLU A 470 -25.25 7.76 32.40
N LEU A 471 -24.78 8.64 31.54
CA LEU A 471 -24.46 8.27 30.17
C LEU A 471 -23.24 7.34 30.12
N LEU A 472 -22.20 7.65 30.90
CA LEU A 472 -21.02 6.80 31.04
C LEU A 472 -21.34 5.45 31.67
N GLU A 473 -22.22 5.39 32.64
CA GLU A 473 -22.69 4.14 33.23
C GLU A 473 -23.42 3.26 32.21
N ARG A 474 -24.25 3.85 31.35
CA ARG A 474 -24.91 3.13 30.27
C ARG A 474 -23.90 2.66 29.23
N ALA A 475 -22.95 3.50 28.81
CA ALA A 475 -21.88 3.14 27.91
C ALA A 475 -21.03 2.00 28.46
N TRP A 476 -20.73 2.02 29.75
CA TRP A 476 -20.07 0.94 30.46
C TRP A 476 -20.81 -0.40 30.34
N LEU A 477 -22.12 -0.38 30.66
CA LEU A 477 -22.95 -1.58 30.56
C LEU A 477 -22.99 -2.14 29.12
N TYR A 478 -23.04 -1.26 28.13
CA TYR A 478 -23.04 -1.69 26.73
C TYR A 478 -21.66 -2.19 26.25
N TYR A 479 -20.58 -1.68 26.85
CA TYR A 479 -19.22 -2.12 26.52
C TYR A 479 -18.87 -3.46 27.15
N PHE A 480 -19.13 -3.61 28.45
CA PHE A 480 -18.72 -4.80 29.21
C PHE A 480 -19.82 -5.87 29.31
N GLY A 481 -21.02 -5.58 28.83
CA GLY A 481 -22.18 -6.44 28.95
C GLY A 481 -22.88 -6.28 30.32
N VAL A 482 -24.17 -6.59 30.34
CA VAL A 482 -24.96 -6.68 31.58
C VAL A 482 -24.60 -8.02 32.22
N HIS A 483 -23.67 -8.00 33.17
CA HIS A 483 -23.54 -9.17 34.06
C HIS A 483 -24.82 -9.25 34.89
N GLN A 484 -25.70 -10.21 34.58
CA GLN A 484 -26.67 -10.67 35.55
C GLN A 484 -25.84 -11.19 36.72
N ALA A 485 -25.83 -10.41 37.80
CA ALA A 485 -25.34 -10.93 39.09
C ALA A 485 -26.16 -12.19 39.37
N ASN A 486 -25.53 -13.36 39.27
CA ASN A 486 -26.14 -14.58 39.75
C ASN A 486 -26.51 -14.37 41.22
N ARG A 487 -27.81 -14.38 41.46
CA ARG A 487 -28.41 -14.44 42.79
C ARG A 487 -28.06 -15.74 43.49
#